data_4c930a78480454c743687c734c8de26d
#
_entry.id   4c930a78480454c743687c734c8de26d
#
_cell.length_a   1.000
_cell.length_b   1.000
_cell.length_c   1.000
_cell.angle_alpha   90.00
_cell.angle_beta   90.00
_cell.angle_gamma   90.00
#
_symmetry.space_group_name_H-M   'P 1'
#
loop_
_entity.id
_entity.type
_entity.pdbx_description
1 polymer ?
#
loop_
_entity_poly.entity_id
_entity_poly.type
_entity_poly.pdbx_seq_one_letter_code
_entity_poly.pdbx_strand_id
1 'polypeptide(L)' 'MAENPVTLEDLAELIVEFEKYRARLITDTTEAAKKAKLSKKATMAKLEPQLADIDAKLQRLREQQANFKADS' A
#
# COMPACT_ATOMS: atom_id res chain seq x y z
N MET A 1 27.58 -4.67 9.08
CA MET A 1 26.75 -4.88 9.81
C MET A 1 25.64 -5.61 9.45
N ALA A 2 25.33 -6.38 10.05
CA ALA A 2 24.28 -7.13 9.76
C ALA A 2 23.09 -6.33 9.90
N GLU A 3 22.30 -6.37 9.02
CA GLU A 3 21.16 -5.70 9.19
C GLU A 3 20.31 -6.47 10.05
N ASN A 4 19.46 -5.90 10.70
CA ASN A 4 18.51 -6.56 11.54
C ASN A 4 17.54 -7.33 10.69
N PRO A 5 17.33 -8.58 10.99
CA PRO A 5 16.34 -9.32 10.26
C PRO A 5 14.96 -8.72 10.50
N VAL A 6 14.17 -8.75 9.48
CA VAL A 6 12.79 -8.29 9.57
C VAL A 6 12.03 -9.29 10.40
N THR A 7 11.29 -8.83 11.40
CA THR A 7 10.48 -9.71 12.23
C THR A 7 9.05 -9.77 11.73
N LEU A 8 8.29 -10.72 12.23
CA LEU A 8 6.89 -10.82 11.91
C LEU A 8 6.13 -9.56 12.32
N GLU A 9 6.53 -9.00 13.46
CA GLU A 9 5.96 -7.74 13.95
C GLU A 9 6.24 -6.60 12.98
N ASP A 10 7.47 -6.53 12.50
CA ASP A 10 7.84 -5.49 11.53
C ASP A 10 7.01 -5.58 10.27
N LEU A 11 6.80 -6.80 9.79
CA LEU A 11 5.99 -7.00 8.61
C LEU A 11 4.55 -6.56 8.82
N ALA A 12 4.00 -6.89 9.99
CA ALA A 12 2.64 -6.49 10.32
C ALA A 12 2.51 -4.98 10.35
N GLU A 13 3.49 -4.29 10.93
CA GLU A 13 3.48 -2.84 10.99
C GLU A 13 3.58 -2.22 9.60
N LEU A 14 4.44 -2.77 8.78
CA LEU A 14 4.58 -2.26 7.41
C LEU A 14 3.29 -2.41 6.62
N ILE A 15 2.63 -3.55 6.78
CA ILE A 15 1.36 -3.77 6.09
C ILE A 15 0.34 -2.72 6.52
N VAL A 16 0.25 -2.46 7.82
CA VAL A 16 -0.68 -1.45 8.33
C VAL A 16 -0.35 -0.08 7.76
N GLU A 17 0.93 0.28 7.72
CA GLU A 17 1.34 1.59 7.21
C GLU A 17 1.02 1.72 5.73
N PHE A 18 1.25 0.68 4.95
CA PHE A 18 0.92 0.72 3.53
C PHE A 18 -0.59 0.80 3.30
N GLU A 19 -1.36 0.13 4.15
CA GLU A 19 -2.81 0.20 4.05
C GLU A 19 -3.32 1.60 4.36
N LYS A 20 -2.73 2.24 5.37
CA LYS A 20 -3.08 3.62 5.69
C LYS A 20 -2.69 4.57 4.57
N TYR A 21 -1.52 4.36 4.01
CA TYR A 21 -1.06 5.19 2.91
C TYR A 21 -1.99 5.05 1.71
N ARG A 22 -2.41 3.82 1.44
CA ARG A 22 -3.33 3.55 0.34
C ARG A 22 -4.65 4.30 0.53
N ALA A 23 -5.20 4.22 1.73
CA ALA A 23 -6.45 4.91 2.03
C ALA A 23 -6.31 6.41 1.89
N ARG A 24 -5.20 6.96 2.39
CA ARG A 24 -4.95 8.39 2.30
C ARG A 24 -4.78 8.83 0.85
N LEU A 25 -4.09 8.03 0.06
CA LEU A 25 -3.90 8.36 -1.34
C LEU A 25 -5.23 8.46 -2.07
N ILE A 26 -6.13 7.54 -1.81
CA ILE A 26 -7.45 7.56 -2.42
C ILE A 26 -8.20 8.82 -2.00
N THR A 27 -8.21 9.12 -0.70
CA THR A 27 -8.91 10.28 -0.19
C THR A 27 -8.34 11.57 -0.76
N ASP A 28 -7.02 11.72 -0.68
CA ASP A 28 -6.38 12.96 -1.13
C ASP A 28 -6.56 13.18 -2.62
N THR A 29 -6.42 12.12 -3.40
CA THR A 29 -6.57 12.24 -4.85
C THR A 29 -8.01 12.56 -5.21
N THR A 30 -8.96 11.93 -4.53
CA THR A 30 -10.38 12.19 -4.77
C THR A 30 -10.74 13.64 -4.44
N GLU A 31 -10.22 14.14 -3.32
CA GLU A 31 -10.48 15.52 -2.93
C GLU A 31 -9.86 16.52 -3.90
N ALA A 32 -8.63 16.25 -4.29
CA ALA A 32 -7.96 17.11 -5.27
C ALA A 32 -8.71 17.11 -6.60
N ALA A 33 -9.20 15.95 -7.00
CA ALA A 33 -9.95 15.82 -8.24
C ALA A 33 -11.24 16.62 -8.19
N LYS A 34 -11.93 16.61 -7.04
CA LYS A 34 -13.14 17.37 -6.88
C LYS A 34 -12.86 18.87 -7.01
N LYS A 35 -11.78 19.33 -6.39
CA LYS A 35 -11.42 20.74 -6.46
C LYS A 35 -11.05 21.13 -7.88
N ALA A 36 -10.40 20.24 -8.61
CA ALA A 36 -10.02 20.50 -10.00
C ALA A 36 -11.14 20.19 -10.99
N LYS A 37 -12.26 19.69 -10.48
CA LYS A 37 -13.43 19.34 -11.31
C LYS A 37 -13.09 18.30 -12.35
N LEU A 38 -12.25 17.36 -11.97
CA LEU A 38 -11.91 16.24 -12.83
C LEU A 38 -13.01 15.19 -12.79
N SER A 39 -13.18 14.49 -13.90
CA SER A 39 -14.16 13.43 -13.96
C SER A 39 -13.70 12.24 -13.11
N LYS A 40 -14.64 11.41 -12.74
CA LYS A 40 -14.33 10.19 -12.01
C LYS A 40 -13.39 9.30 -12.81
N LYS A 41 -13.62 9.23 -14.12
CA LYS A 41 -12.79 8.43 -14.99
C LYS A 41 -11.34 8.93 -15.01
N ALA A 42 -11.16 10.25 -15.10
CA ALA A 42 -9.83 10.82 -15.09
C ALA A 42 -9.14 10.58 -13.75
N THR A 43 -9.90 10.68 -12.67
CA THR A 43 -9.37 10.43 -11.33
C THR A 43 -8.90 9.00 -11.19
N MET A 44 -9.71 8.05 -11.64
CA MET A 44 -9.34 6.65 -11.56
C MET A 44 -8.14 6.33 -12.43
N ALA A 45 -8.03 6.98 -13.58
CA ALA A 45 -6.88 6.77 -14.46
C ALA A 45 -5.59 7.16 -13.76
N LYS A 46 -5.64 8.16 -12.89
CA LYS A 46 -4.47 8.57 -12.11
C LYS A 46 -4.21 7.65 -10.94
N LEU A 47 -5.27 7.19 -10.30
CA LEU A 47 -5.15 6.36 -9.11
C LEU A 47 -4.73 4.93 -9.41
N GLU A 48 -5.26 4.35 -10.48
CA GLU A 48 -5.07 2.93 -10.73
C GLU A 48 -3.61 2.48 -10.75
N PRO A 49 -2.71 3.16 -11.47
CA PRO A 49 -1.32 2.70 -11.47
C PRO A 49 -0.67 2.82 -10.11
N GLN A 50 -1.02 3.85 -9.35
CA GLN A 50 -0.46 4.02 -8.02
C GLN A 50 -0.98 2.96 -7.06
N LEU A 51 -2.27 2.68 -7.14
CA LEU A 51 -2.87 1.64 -6.31
C LEU A 51 -2.32 0.26 -6.65
N ALA A 52 -2.11 0.00 -7.94
CA ALA A 52 -1.54 -1.27 -8.36
C ALA A 52 -0.15 -1.46 -7.78
N ASP A 53 0.64 -0.41 -7.76
CA ASP A 53 1.98 -0.47 -7.19
C ASP A 53 1.94 -0.76 -5.69
N ILE A 54 1.06 -0.05 -4.99
CA ILE A 54 0.91 -0.26 -3.55
C ILE A 54 0.39 -1.66 -3.27
N ASP A 55 -0.59 -2.12 -4.04
CA ASP A 55 -1.16 -3.44 -3.84
C ASP A 55 -0.14 -4.54 -4.09
N ALA A 56 0.74 -4.34 -5.08
CA ALA A 56 1.81 -5.31 -5.33
C ALA A 56 2.74 -5.39 -4.14
N LYS A 57 3.08 -4.25 -3.56
CA LYS A 57 3.94 -4.22 -2.39
C LYS A 57 3.27 -4.86 -1.18
N LEU A 58 1.98 -4.59 -1.00
CA LEU A 58 1.23 -5.20 0.08
C LEU A 58 1.18 -6.71 -0.07
N GLN A 59 0.96 -7.19 -1.28
CA GLN A 59 0.90 -8.62 -1.51
C GLN A 59 2.25 -9.26 -1.19
N ARG A 60 3.33 -8.61 -1.59
CA ARG A 60 4.66 -9.13 -1.30
C ARG A 60 4.91 -9.21 0.21
N LEU A 61 4.49 -8.19 0.93
CA LEU A 61 4.65 -8.19 2.38
C LEU A 61 3.82 -9.31 3.02
N ARG A 62 2.62 -9.52 2.53
CA ARG A 62 1.78 -10.59 3.06
C ARG A 62 2.35 -11.96 2.77
N GLU A 63 2.98 -12.12 1.60
CA GLU A 63 3.64 -13.37 1.26
C GLU A 63 4.83 -13.62 2.18
N GLN A 64 5.60 -12.57 2.46
CA GLN A 64 6.71 -12.70 3.40
C GLN A 64 6.20 -13.07 4.78
N GLN A 65 5.10 -12.49 5.18
CA GLN A 65 4.50 -12.79 6.46
C GLN A 65 4.08 -14.26 6.53
N ALA A 66 3.48 -14.76 5.48
CA ALA A 66 3.06 -16.14 5.42
C ALA A 66 4.27 -17.08 5.47
N ASN A 67 5.34 -16.72 4.77
CA ASN A 67 6.56 -17.52 4.78
C ASN A 67 7.19 -17.53 6.16
N PHE A 68 7.14 -16.42 6.86
CA PHE A 68 7.64 -16.37 8.22
C PHE A 68 6.91 -17.37 9.10
N LYS A 69 5.61 -17.40 8.99
CA LYS A 69 4.80 -18.32 9.80
C LYS A 69 5.06 -19.77 9.41
N ALA A 70 5.25 -20.01 8.14
CA ALA A 70 5.51 -21.39 7.66
C ALA A 70 6.84 -21.90 8.17
N ASP A 71 7.82 -21.01 8.30
CA ASP A 71 9.14 -21.39 8.77
C ASP A 71 9.21 -21.54 10.27
N SER A 72 8.27 -21.06 10.98
CA SER A 72 8.26 -21.21 12.42
C SER A 72 7.54 -22.47 12.81
#